data_f5f6b0c90ad73cdeeca368c241de2b7a
#
_entry.id   f5f6b0c90ad73cdeeca368c241de2b7a
#
_cell.length_a   1.000
_cell.length_b   1.000
_cell.length_c   1.000
_cell.angle_alpha   90.00
_cell.angle_beta   90.00
_cell.angle_gamma   90.00
#
_symmetry.space_group_name_H-M   'P 1'
#
loop_
_entity.id
_entity.type
_entity.pdbx_description
1 polymer ?
#
loop_
_entity_poly.entity_id
_entity_poly.type
_entity_poly.pdbx_seq_one_letter_code
_entity_poly.pdbx_strand_id
1 'polypeptide(L)'
;FVSKLVSAAYPIPVKKQAKYNIARWAVTGRDDLWLNTMCHRIEKHLTKSNNNDHNTWRKLCELWSSDLRTHITDKKWDKAKNQLGSLLSQLSVNNRFGGKPETGNNYDSLKSAIGQYGRATVALDKEGILLSISTQTIKLKLNLKKGLAIHSLAFSSHKMEPCIGTLAHGYFSCISLGADYYSGGVVVELPLQRKRITDLEKVEPTFSIKDNGNIVIRATIKTQCGTIIKVVEVSTISEKVSLSY
;
A
#
# COMPACT_ATOMS: atom_id res chain seq x y z
N PHE A 1 11.30 18.83 -24.58
CA PHE A 1 11.97 17.52 -24.40
C PHE A 1 10.94 16.41 -24.24
N VAL A 2 9.96 16.57 -23.36
CA VAL A 2 8.88 15.60 -23.15
C VAL A 2 8.03 15.39 -24.40
N SER A 3 7.74 16.45 -25.16
CA SER A 3 6.98 16.34 -26.42
C SER A 3 7.71 15.52 -27.49
N LYS A 4 9.03 15.60 -27.56
CA LYS A 4 9.84 14.75 -28.43
C LYS A 4 9.83 13.28 -28.05
N LEU A 5 9.79 12.98 -26.73
CA LEU A 5 9.68 11.61 -26.23
C LEU A 5 8.33 10.98 -26.56
N VAL A 6 7.26 11.78 -26.53
CA VAL A 6 5.89 11.31 -26.84
C VAL A 6 5.64 11.16 -28.33
N SER A 7 6.33 11.93 -29.18
CA SER A 7 6.18 11.90 -30.63
C SER A 7 7.14 10.95 -31.35
N ALA A 8 8.07 10.30 -30.61
CA ALA A 8 9.00 9.36 -31.22
C ALA A 8 8.26 8.11 -31.73
N ALA A 9 8.36 7.87 -33.06
CA ALA A 9 7.77 6.69 -33.70
C ALA A 9 8.38 5.36 -33.20
N TYR A 10 9.56 5.41 -32.59
CA TYR A 10 10.23 4.27 -32.00
C TYR A 10 10.52 4.57 -30.53
N PRO A 11 10.30 3.59 -29.62
CA PRO A 11 10.70 3.76 -28.23
C PRO A 11 12.20 4.00 -28.16
N ILE A 12 12.61 5.02 -27.40
CA ILE A 12 14.03 5.26 -27.17
C ILE A 12 14.59 4.01 -26.49
N PRO A 13 15.59 3.35 -27.07
CA PRO A 13 16.16 2.14 -26.49
C PRO A 13 16.85 2.50 -25.18
N VAL A 14 16.16 2.27 -24.07
CA VAL A 14 16.68 2.52 -22.73
C VAL A 14 17.45 1.27 -22.30
N LYS A 15 18.68 1.14 -22.80
CA LYS A 15 19.57 -0.01 -22.54
C LYS A 15 19.74 -0.37 -21.06
N LYS A 16 19.42 0.56 -20.15
CA LYS A 16 19.58 0.42 -18.71
C LYS A 16 18.27 0.40 -17.92
N GLN A 17 17.13 0.33 -18.60
CA GLN A 17 15.81 0.50 -17.97
C GLN A 17 15.56 -0.48 -16.84
N ALA A 18 15.89 -1.75 -17.01
CA ALA A 18 15.73 -2.77 -15.98
C ALA A 18 16.65 -2.53 -14.77
N LYS A 19 17.85 -1.98 -14.98
CA LYS A 19 18.83 -1.69 -13.93
C LYS A 19 18.53 -0.40 -13.18
N TYR A 20 17.95 0.59 -13.85
CA TYR A 20 17.69 1.94 -13.32
C TYR A 20 16.20 2.25 -13.20
N ASN A 21 15.37 1.24 -13.05
CA ASN A 21 13.96 1.44 -12.77
C ASN A 21 13.78 2.20 -11.44
N ILE A 22 13.00 3.29 -11.47
CA ILE A 22 12.76 4.15 -10.30
C ILE A 22 12.19 3.34 -9.12
N ALA A 23 11.25 2.42 -9.38
CA ALA A 23 10.68 1.57 -8.34
C ALA A 23 11.75 0.69 -7.68
N ARG A 24 12.61 0.04 -8.48
CA ARG A 24 13.72 -0.75 -7.96
C ARG A 24 14.70 0.12 -7.16
N TRP A 25 15.05 1.29 -7.69
CA TRP A 25 15.93 2.22 -7.02
C TRP A 25 15.36 2.71 -5.67
N ALA A 26 14.03 2.91 -5.60
CA ALA A 26 13.36 3.34 -4.38
C ALA A 26 13.29 2.27 -3.27
N VAL A 27 13.45 0.99 -3.62
CA VAL A 27 13.31 -0.15 -2.68
C VAL A 27 14.57 -1.01 -2.54
N THR A 28 15.63 -0.71 -3.28
CA THR A 28 16.93 -1.39 -3.16
C THR A 28 17.87 -0.57 -2.28
N GLY A 29 18.95 -1.15 -1.87
CA GLY A 29 19.93 -0.54 -0.99
C GLY A 29 19.83 -1.10 0.43
N ARG A 30 20.28 -0.35 1.44
CA ARG A 30 20.28 -0.82 2.83
C ARG A 30 18.88 -0.86 3.42
N ASP A 31 18.21 0.30 3.42
CA ASP A 31 16.83 0.46 3.86
C ASP A 31 16.21 1.69 3.16
N ASP A 32 16.27 1.69 1.84
CA ASP A 32 15.79 2.80 1.02
C ASP A 32 14.29 2.99 1.17
N LEU A 33 13.56 1.91 1.40
CA LEU A 33 12.12 1.97 1.64
C LEU A 33 11.80 2.80 2.87
N TRP A 34 12.49 2.54 3.99
CA TRP A 34 12.34 3.31 5.23
C TRP A 34 12.78 4.76 5.03
N LEU A 35 13.96 4.99 4.45
CA LEU A 35 14.51 6.33 4.22
C LEU A 35 13.55 7.18 3.39
N ASN A 36 13.10 6.66 2.25
CA ASN A 36 12.16 7.36 1.37
C ASN A 36 10.83 7.64 2.07
N THR A 37 10.32 6.68 2.83
CA THR A 37 9.07 6.83 3.57
C THR A 37 9.17 7.95 4.60
N MET A 38 10.26 8.01 5.35
CA MET A 38 10.46 9.04 6.38
C MET A 38 10.67 10.42 5.76
N CYS A 39 11.49 10.53 4.72
CA CYS A 39 11.67 11.79 3.99
C CYS A 39 10.35 12.33 3.42
N HIS A 40 9.54 11.45 2.81
CA HIS A 40 8.22 11.86 2.31
C HIS A 40 7.26 12.32 3.41
N ARG A 41 7.29 11.68 4.58
CA ARG A 41 6.48 12.12 5.72
C ARG A 41 6.89 13.50 6.22
N ILE A 42 8.20 13.77 6.27
CA ILE A 42 8.73 15.10 6.63
C ILE A 42 8.27 16.11 5.60
N GLU A 43 8.43 15.84 4.30
CA GLU A 43 7.98 16.71 3.22
C GLU A 43 6.50 17.06 3.36
N LYS A 44 5.64 16.06 3.51
CA LYS A 44 4.20 16.29 3.73
C LYS A 44 3.91 17.13 4.97
N HIS A 45 4.64 16.92 6.06
CA HIS A 45 4.46 17.69 7.28
C HIS A 45 4.88 19.16 7.07
N LEU A 46 6.03 19.40 6.44
CA LEU A 46 6.51 20.75 6.14
C LEU A 46 5.58 21.49 5.19
N THR A 47 5.10 20.82 4.15
CA THR A 47 4.13 21.40 3.20
C THR A 47 2.81 21.74 3.88
N LYS A 48 2.27 20.83 4.70
CA LYS A 48 1.00 21.03 5.41
C LYS A 48 1.08 22.15 6.45
N SER A 49 2.22 22.31 7.10
CA SER A 49 2.46 23.36 8.11
C SER A 49 2.93 24.69 7.51
N ASN A 50 3.01 24.81 6.18
CA ASN A 50 3.58 25.97 5.47
C ASN A 50 4.95 26.38 6.05
N ASN A 51 5.78 25.41 6.37
CA ASN A 51 7.08 25.66 6.96
C ASN A 51 8.04 26.22 5.90
N ASN A 52 8.52 27.44 6.13
CA ASN A 52 9.43 28.16 5.24
C ASN A 52 10.89 28.17 5.76
N ASP A 53 11.23 27.33 6.75
CA ASP A 53 12.61 27.25 7.25
C ASP A 53 13.53 26.56 6.24
N HIS A 54 14.35 27.36 5.59
CA HIS A 54 15.32 26.91 4.60
C HIS A 54 16.28 25.84 5.12
N ASN A 55 16.66 25.92 6.41
CA ASN A 55 17.59 24.94 6.98
C ASN A 55 16.95 23.55 7.11
N THR A 56 15.68 23.49 7.49
CA THR A 56 14.93 22.25 7.58
C THR A 56 14.73 21.63 6.20
N TRP A 57 14.35 22.41 5.19
CA TRP A 57 14.22 21.95 3.82
C TRP A 57 15.54 21.48 3.22
N ARG A 58 16.63 22.19 3.47
CA ARG A 58 17.97 21.80 3.04
C ARG A 58 18.38 20.45 3.64
N LYS A 59 18.20 20.26 4.94
CA LYS A 59 18.47 18.99 5.62
C LYS A 59 17.65 17.85 5.01
N LEU A 60 16.36 18.07 4.72
CA LEU A 60 15.52 17.09 4.05
C LEU A 60 16.07 16.72 2.66
N CYS A 61 16.45 17.71 1.84
CA CYS A 61 17.04 17.47 0.52
C CYS A 61 18.34 16.67 0.60
N GLU A 62 19.22 17.00 1.56
CA GLU A 62 20.46 16.28 1.80
C GLU A 62 20.20 14.82 2.20
N LEU A 63 19.23 14.57 3.09
CA LEU A 63 18.82 13.22 3.51
C LEU A 63 18.08 12.44 2.42
N TRP A 64 17.45 13.13 1.48
CA TRP A 64 16.74 12.49 0.37
C TRP A 64 17.58 12.37 -0.90
N SER A 65 18.86 12.72 -0.83
CA SER A 65 19.76 12.65 -1.98
C SER A 65 20.09 11.22 -2.37
N SER A 66 20.49 11.02 -3.64
CA SER A 66 20.91 9.71 -4.18
C SER A 66 22.16 9.16 -3.51
N ASP A 67 22.99 10.02 -2.93
CA ASP A 67 24.27 9.63 -2.31
C ASP A 67 24.12 8.73 -1.10
N LEU A 68 22.93 8.71 -0.48
CA LEU A 68 22.62 7.87 0.64
C LEU A 68 22.09 6.47 0.25
N ARG A 69 21.95 6.16 -1.06
CA ARG A 69 21.25 4.97 -1.53
C ARG A 69 22.13 3.93 -2.17
N THR A 70 23.25 4.34 -2.76
CA THR A 70 24.16 3.45 -3.45
C THR A 70 25.55 3.53 -2.85
N HIS A 71 26.18 2.37 -2.62
CA HIS A 71 27.57 2.27 -2.13
C HIS A 71 27.87 3.07 -0.86
N ILE A 72 26.86 3.27 -0.02
CA ILE A 72 27.03 3.98 1.24
C ILE A 72 27.78 3.14 2.27
N THR A 73 28.74 3.75 2.97
CA THR A 73 29.45 3.12 4.10
C THR A 73 28.56 3.11 5.36
N ASP A 74 28.82 2.17 6.28
CA ASP A 74 28.07 2.07 7.54
C ASP A 74 28.09 3.38 8.32
N LYS A 75 29.27 4.00 8.42
CA LYS A 75 29.45 5.30 9.09
C LYS A 75 28.55 6.42 8.50
N LYS A 76 28.46 6.49 7.18
CA LYS A 76 27.58 7.47 6.50
C LYS A 76 26.11 7.15 6.73
N TRP A 77 25.75 5.85 6.67
CA TRP A 77 24.38 5.41 6.90
C TRP A 77 23.91 5.70 8.33
N ASP A 78 24.72 5.42 9.34
CA ASP A 78 24.39 5.69 10.73
C ASP A 78 24.26 7.20 10.99
N LYS A 79 25.15 8.01 10.38
CA LYS A 79 25.01 9.48 10.43
C LYS A 79 23.69 9.94 9.83
N ALA A 80 23.29 9.42 8.67
CA ALA A 80 22.04 9.75 8.02
C ALA A 80 20.82 9.34 8.86
N LYS A 81 20.82 8.12 9.45
CA LYS A 81 19.77 7.67 10.37
C LYS A 81 19.61 8.59 11.57
N ASN A 82 20.73 8.98 12.19
CA ASN A 82 20.71 9.87 13.36
C ASN A 82 20.19 11.27 13.00
N GLN A 83 20.62 11.82 11.87
CA GLN A 83 20.12 13.11 11.38
C GLN A 83 18.62 13.05 11.06
N LEU A 84 18.17 11.98 10.41
CA LEU A 84 16.76 11.79 10.09
C LEU A 84 15.92 11.62 11.36
N GLY A 85 16.40 10.84 12.33
CA GLY A 85 15.75 10.67 13.64
C GLY A 85 15.61 11.99 14.39
N SER A 86 16.65 12.81 14.41
CA SER A 86 16.62 14.14 15.02
C SER A 86 15.60 15.05 14.34
N LEU A 87 15.55 15.05 13.01
CA LEU A 87 14.60 15.85 12.24
C LEU A 87 13.15 15.41 12.47
N LEU A 88 12.89 14.10 12.49
CA LEU A 88 11.57 13.53 12.79
C LEU A 88 11.10 13.92 14.20
N SER A 89 12.00 13.86 15.19
CA SER A 89 11.70 14.24 16.57
C SER A 89 11.41 15.74 16.68
N GLN A 90 12.21 16.60 16.06
CA GLN A 90 12.00 18.05 16.04
C GLN A 90 10.64 18.44 15.46
N LEU A 91 10.21 17.74 14.41
CA LEU A 91 8.95 18.02 13.74
C LEU A 91 7.76 17.24 14.31
N SER A 92 7.96 16.44 15.36
CA SER A 92 6.94 15.55 15.94
C SER A 92 6.30 14.61 14.90
N VAL A 93 7.04 14.24 13.86
CA VAL A 93 6.59 13.33 12.81
C VAL A 93 6.73 11.89 13.29
N ASN A 94 5.69 11.09 13.10
CA ASN A 94 5.68 9.69 13.52
C ASN A 94 6.74 8.86 12.78
N ASN A 95 7.63 8.23 13.54
CA ASN A 95 8.76 7.42 13.04
C ASN A 95 8.39 5.97 12.73
N ARG A 96 7.17 5.51 13.03
CA ARG A 96 6.77 4.13 12.81
C ARG A 96 6.34 3.88 11.37
N PHE A 97 6.73 2.73 10.80
CA PHE A 97 6.10 2.19 9.60
C PHE A 97 4.62 1.88 9.92
N GLY A 98 3.72 2.54 9.26
CA GLY A 98 2.30 2.55 9.59
C GLY A 98 1.92 3.89 10.21
N GLY A 99 1.22 4.74 9.48
CA GLY A 99 0.65 5.98 10.00
C GLY A 99 -0.32 5.65 11.13
N LYS A 100 -0.40 6.53 12.16
CA LYS A 100 -1.55 6.49 13.07
C LYS A 100 -2.82 6.50 12.21
N PRO A 101 -3.81 5.67 12.51
CA PRO A 101 -5.10 5.76 11.85
C PRO A 101 -5.63 7.17 12.09
N GLU A 102 -5.99 7.86 11.02
CA GLU A 102 -6.90 8.98 11.15
C GLU A 102 -8.16 8.38 11.79
N THR A 103 -8.43 8.73 13.03
CA THR A 103 -9.62 8.36 13.76
C THR A 103 -10.81 9.07 13.13
N GLY A 104 -11.30 8.54 12.05
CA GLY A 104 -12.58 8.86 11.44
C GLY A 104 -13.55 7.72 11.78
N ASN A 105 -14.47 8.04 12.66
CA ASN A 105 -15.53 7.16 13.12
C ASN A 105 -16.36 6.66 11.94
N ASN A 106 -16.40 5.33 11.75
CA ASN A 106 -17.57 4.56 11.27
C ASN A 106 -17.18 3.11 10.95
N TYR A 107 -16.64 2.39 11.95
CA TYR A 107 -16.41 0.95 11.84
C TYR A 107 -17.51 0.10 12.51
N ASP A 108 -18.67 0.69 12.82
CA ASP A 108 -19.68 -0.02 13.61
C ASP A 108 -20.30 -1.22 12.88
N SER A 109 -20.41 -1.16 11.54
CA SER A 109 -20.85 -2.29 10.72
C SER A 109 -19.83 -3.44 10.65
N LEU A 110 -18.53 -3.13 10.71
CA LEU A 110 -17.46 -4.13 10.70
C LEU A 110 -17.21 -4.71 12.10
N LYS A 111 -17.45 -3.96 13.17
CA LYS A 111 -17.33 -4.47 14.54
C LYS A 111 -18.30 -5.63 14.81
N SER A 112 -19.48 -5.59 14.23
CA SER A 112 -20.45 -6.69 14.29
C SER A 112 -20.02 -7.94 13.51
N ALA A 113 -19.11 -7.78 12.53
CA ALA A 113 -18.57 -8.87 11.72
C ALA A 113 -17.33 -9.54 12.35
N ILE A 114 -16.76 -8.97 13.41
CA ILE A 114 -15.62 -9.56 14.13
C ILE A 114 -16.13 -10.70 15.03
N GLY A 115 -15.62 -11.90 14.78
CA GLY A 115 -16.04 -13.06 15.58
C GLY A 115 -15.70 -14.40 14.94
N GLN A 116 -16.23 -15.43 15.54
CA GLN A 116 -16.12 -16.78 15.04
C GLN A 116 -17.42 -17.19 14.34
N TYR A 117 -17.31 -17.72 13.14
CA TYR A 117 -18.41 -18.12 12.29
C TYR A 117 -18.22 -19.59 11.85
N GLY A 118 -18.69 -20.50 12.66
CA GLY A 118 -18.46 -21.93 12.44
C GLY A 118 -16.96 -22.27 12.41
N ARG A 119 -16.42 -22.60 11.23
CA ARG A 119 -15.01 -22.95 11.03
C ARG A 119 -14.13 -21.77 10.62
N ALA A 120 -14.67 -20.56 10.61
CA ALA A 120 -13.95 -19.36 10.23
C ALA A 120 -13.89 -18.34 11.34
N THR A 121 -12.78 -17.61 11.41
CA THR A 121 -12.59 -16.45 12.29
C THR A 121 -12.38 -15.20 11.45
N VAL A 122 -13.11 -14.15 11.78
CA VAL A 122 -12.95 -12.82 11.17
C VAL A 122 -12.41 -11.86 12.23
N ALA A 123 -11.33 -11.19 11.92
CA ALA A 123 -10.67 -10.27 12.84
C ALA A 123 -10.19 -9.02 12.10
N LEU A 124 -10.16 -7.90 12.81
CA LEU A 124 -9.58 -6.65 12.34
C LEU A 124 -8.29 -6.38 13.11
N ASP A 125 -7.26 -5.87 12.45
CA ASP A 125 -6.03 -5.48 13.12
C ASP A 125 -6.26 -4.28 14.06
N LYS A 126 -5.28 -4.03 14.95
CA LYS A 126 -5.36 -2.94 15.95
C LYS A 126 -5.48 -1.54 15.30
N GLU A 127 -5.05 -1.42 14.06
CA GLU A 127 -5.05 -0.16 13.32
C GLU A 127 -6.33 0.02 12.47
N GLY A 128 -7.20 -0.99 12.41
CA GLY A 128 -8.41 -0.96 11.60
C GLY A 128 -8.13 -0.92 10.09
N ILE A 129 -7.01 -1.49 9.66
CA ILE A 129 -6.55 -1.44 8.26
C ILE A 129 -6.71 -2.79 7.57
N LEU A 130 -6.36 -3.87 8.26
CA LEU A 130 -6.35 -5.22 7.71
C LEU A 130 -7.49 -6.05 8.28
N LEU A 131 -8.40 -6.46 7.42
CA LEU A 131 -9.43 -7.46 7.71
C LEU A 131 -8.86 -8.85 7.47
N SER A 132 -8.75 -9.65 8.52
CA SER A 132 -8.23 -11.01 8.47
C SER A 132 -9.36 -12.02 8.51
N ILE A 133 -9.33 -12.99 7.60
CA ILE A 133 -10.25 -14.13 7.56
C ILE A 133 -9.41 -15.39 7.62
N SER A 134 -9.65 -16.21 8.64
CA SER A 134 -8.92 -17.46 8.84
C SER A 134 -9.90 -18.61 8.91
N THR A 135 -9.66 -19.65 8.10
CA THR A 135 -10.33 -20.95 8.13
C THR A 135 -9.30 -22.03 8.40
N GLN A 136 -9.70 -23.30 8.41
CA GLN A 136 -8.76 -24.42 8.48
C GLN A 136 -7.83 -24.49 7.26
N THR A 137 -8.29 -24.02 6.10
CA THR A 137 -7.59 -24.16 4.81
C THR A 137 -7.09 -22.85 4.22
N ILE A 138 -7.57 -21.70 4.70
CA ILE A 138 -7.28 -20.39 4.12
C ILE A 138 -6.90 -19.38 5.22
N LYS A 139 -5.86 -18.57 4.95
CA LYS A 139 -5.60 -17.31 5.66
C LYS A 139 -5.59 -16.18 4.65
N LEU A 140 -6.56 -15.28 4.74
CA LEU A 140 -6.70 -14.11 3.86
C LEU A 140 -6.65 -12.83 4.68
N LYS A 141 -5.87 -11.85 4.21
CA LYS A 141 -5.88 -10.49 4.74
C LYS A 141 -6.21 -9.50 3.63
N LEU A 142 -7.21 -8.66 3.86
CA LEU A 142 -7.68 -7.63 2.93
C LEU A 142 -7.39 -6.24 3.48
N ASN A 143 -6.94 -5.33 2.63
CA ASN A 143 -6.62 -3.95 3.01
C ASN A 143 -7.82 -3.04 2.80
N LEU A 144 -8.43 -2.57 3.91
CA LEU A 144 -9.60 -1.70 3.91
C LEU A 144 -9.30 -0.27 3.42
N LYS A 145 -8.04 0.17 3.52
CA LYS A 145 -7.62 1.49 3.00
C LYS A 145 -7.31 1.47 1.50
N LYS A 146 -7.33 0.29 0.88
CA LYS A 146 -6.93 0.08 -0.50
C LYS A 146 -7.91 -0.83 -1.25
N GLY A 147 -9.20 -0.52 -1.17
CA GLY A 147 -10.23 -1.15 -1.98
C GLY A 147 -10.32 -2.67 -1.83
N LEU A 148 -10.14 -3.21 -0.62
CA LEU A 148 -10.02 -4.65 -0.38
C LEU A 148 -8.90 -5.33 -1.19
N ALA A 149 -7.80 -4.65 -1.45
CA ALA A 149 -6.63 -5.29 -2.04
C ALA A 149 -6.15 -6.45 -1.15
N ILE A 150 -5.71 -7.53 -1.77
CA ILE A 150 -5.20 -8.71 -1.06
C ILE A 150 -3.83 -8.36 -0.47
N HIS A 151 -3.77 -8.22 0.86
CA HIS A 151 -2.51 -8.00 1.57
C HIS A 151 -1.71 -9.29 1.66
N SER A 152 -2.37 -10.41 1.95
CA SER A 152 -1.79 -11.75 1.88
C SER A 152 -2.88 -12.80 1.75
N LEU A 153 -2.62 -13.85 0.96
CA LEU A 153 -3.45 -15.04 0.81
C LEU A 153 -2.57 -16.28 0.91
N ALA A 154 -2.92 -17.19 1.80
CA ALA A 154 -2.22 -18.44 2.03
C ALA A 154 -3.21 -19.62 2.12
N PHE A 155 -2.77 -20.77 1.66
CA PHE A 155 -3.54 -22.02 1.64
C PHE A 155 -2.83 -23.12 2.46
N SER A 156 -3.61 -24.06 3.01
CA SER A 156 -3.05 -25.17 3.80
C SER A 156 -2.20 -26.11 2.94
N SER A 157 -2.56 -26.31 1.68
CA SER A 157 -1.75 -27.06 0.69
C SER A 157 -0.34 -26.49 0.50
N HIS A 158 -0.15 -25.20 0.77
CA HIS A 158 1.13 -24.49 0.74
C HIS A 158 1.67 -24.17 2.13
N LYS A 159 1.39 -25.01 3.13
CA LYS A 159 1.87 -24.86 4.51
C LYS A 159 1.52 -23.50 5.16
N MET A 160 0.45 -22.87 4.71
CA MET A 160 0.05 -21.52 5.12
C MET A 160 1.07 -20.43 4.84
N GLU A 161 1.99 -20.63 3.89
CA GLU A 161 2.86 -19.59 3.39
C GLU A 161 2.10 -18.70 2.40
N PRO A 162 2.27 -17.38 2.44
CA PRO A 162 1.61 -16.48 1.50
C PRO A 162 2.03 -16.73 0.05
N CYS A 163 1.07 -17.05 -0.81
CA CYS A 163 1.30 -17.28 -2.24
C CYS A 163 0.86 -16.08 -3.11
N ILE A 164 -0.01 -15.22 -2.58
CA ILE A 164 -0.44 -13.96 -3.20
C ILE A 164 -0.40 -12.88 -2.14
N GLY A 165 -0.01 -11.66 -2.52
CA GLY A 165 0.00 -10.56 -1.57
C GLY A 165 0.38 -9.21 -2.18
N THR A 166 0.49 -8.23 -1.31
CA THR A 166 0.95 -6.87 -1.64
C THR A 166 2.45 -6.78 -1.40
N LEU A 167 3.19 -6.25 -2.36
CA LEU A 167 4.61 -5.98 -2.20
C LEU A 167 4.85 -4.88 -1.16
N ALA A 168 5.91 -5.03 -0.35
CA ALA A 168 6.30 -3.99 0.58
C ALA A 168 6.74 -2.72 -0.17
N HIS A 169 6.12 -1.58 0.14
CA HIS A 169 6.34 -0.33 -0.59
C HIS A 169 6.00 0.91 0.26
N GLY A 170 6.48 1.02 1.46
CA GLY A 170 6.25 2.11 2.44
C GLY A 170 5.75 3.45 1.88
N TYR A 171 6.62 4.22 1.25
CA TYR A 171 6.30 5.51 0.64
C TYR A 171 5.12 5.44 -0.34
N PHE A 172 5.08 4.43 -1.22
CA PHE A 172 4.03 4.30 -2.23
C PHE A 172 2.65 3.97 -1.67
N SER A 173 2.54 3.59 -0.40
CA SER A 173 1.23 3.41 0.23
C SER A 173 0.37 4.68 0.25
N CYS A 174 0.99 5.85 0.09
CA CYS A 174 0.32 7.15 0.03
C CYS A 174 -0.07 7.56 -1.40
N ILE A 175 0.34 6.81 -2.43
CA ILE A 175 0.15 7.14 -3.84
C ILE A 175 -0.96 6.26 -4.42
N SER A 176 -2.01 6.87 -4.97
CA SER A 176 -3.10 6.15 -5.65
C SER A 176 -2.64 5.42 -6.91
N LEU A 177 -1.56 5.88 -7.54
CA LEU A 177 -1.00 5.28 -8.76
C LEU A 177 -0.13 4.03 -8.50
N GLY A 178 0.14 3.69 -7.24
CA GLY A 178 0.92 2.51 -6.85
C GLY A 178 0.18 1.18 -7.01
N ALA A 179 -0.74 1.06 -7.98
CA ALA A 179 -1.60 -0.11 -8.19
C ALA A 179 -0.81 -1.40 -8.45
N ASP A 180 0.35 -1.30 -9.07
CA ASP A 180 1.19 -2.45 -9.43
C ASP A 180 1.75 -3.21 -8.19
N TYR A 181 1.70 -2.60 -7.01
CA TYR A 181 2.12 -3.24 -5.76
C TYR A 181 1.01 -4.03 -5.07
N TYR A 182 -0.25 -3.84 -5.50
CA TYR A 182 -1.43 -4.43 -4.84
C TYR A 182 -2.00 -5.57 -5.67
N SER A 183 -2.33 -6.66 -5.00
CA SER A 183 -3.02 -7.80 -5.61
C SER A 183 -4.54 -7.66 -5.52
N GLY A 184 -5.24 -8.14 -6.53
CA GLY A 184 -6.71 -8.12 -6.56
C GLY A 184 -7.28 -6.69 -6.64
N GLY A 185 -6.60 -5.79 -7.34
CA GLY A 185 -7.06 -4.44 -7.65
C GLY A 185 -7.64 -4.32 -9.06
N VAL A 186 -8.37 -3.24 -9.32
CA VAL A 186 -8.85 -2.82 -10.64
C VAL A 186 -8.09 -1.58 -11.09
N VAL A 187 -7.59 -1.63 -12.31
CA VAL A 187 -6.94 -0.48 -12.95
C VAL A 187 -7.65 -0.20 -14.26
N VAL A 188 -8.13 1.01 -14.43
CA VAL A 188 -8.69 1.51 -15.68
C VAL A 188 -7.72 2.53 -16.26
N GLU A 189 -7.22 2.26 -17.46
CA GLU A 189 -6.35 3.18 -18.18
C GLU A 189 -7.10 3.87 -19.31
N LEU A 190 -6.98 5.19 -19.36
CA LEU A 190 -7.51 6.04 -20.40
C LEU A 190 -6.34 6.67 -21.17
N PRO A 191 -5.72 5.95 -22.13
CA PRO A 191 -4.47 6.36 -22.76
C PRO A 191 -4.54 7.72 -23.42
N LEU A 192 -5.64 8.02 -24.12
CA LEU A 192 -5.86 9.31 -24.80
C LEU A 192 -5.91 10.49 -23.83
N GLN A 193 -6.39 10.26 -22.61
CA GLN A 193 -6.46 11.25 -21.53
C GLN A 193 -5.24 11.22 -20.61
N ARG A 194 -4.30 10.27 -20.84
CA ARG A 194 -3.15 10.00 -19.96
C ARG A 194 -3.56 9.83 -18.49
N LYS A 195 -4.66 9.14 -18.28
CA LYS A 195 -5.27 8.98 -16.97
C LYS A 195 -5.31 7.52 -16.56
N ARG A 196 -4.95 7.25 -15.32
CA ARG A 196 -5.08 5.95 -14.66
C ARG A 196 -6.01 6.10 -13.46
N ILE A 197 -7.04 5.29 -13.39
CA ILE A 197 -8.03 5.24 -12.31
C ILE A 197 -7.92 3.89 -11.65
N THR A 198 -7.91 3.86 -10.32
CA THR A 198 -7.76 2.64 -9.52
C THR A 198 -8.88 2.52 -8.50
N ASP A 199 -9.08 1.32 -7.99
CA ASP A 199 -9.99 1.03 -6.87
C ASP A 199 -9.31 1.17 -5.48
N LEU A 200 -8.11 1.75 -5.41
CA LEU A 200 -7.30 1.85 -4.19
C LEU A 200 -7.81 2.92 -3.20
N GLU A 201 -9.09 2.95 -2.94
CA GLU A 201 -9.75 3.87 -2.02
C GLU A 201 -10.06 3.19 -0.67
N LYS A 202 -10.24 4.00 0.38
CA LYS A 202 -10.73 3.50 1.66
C LYS A 202 -12.17 2.99 1.49
N VAL A 203 -12.42 1.79 2.00
CA VAL A 203 -13.75 1.16 1.91
C VAL A 203 -14.26 0.74 3.27
N GLU A 204 -15.58 0.75 3.39
CA GLU A 204 -16.35 0.18 4.49
C GLU A 204 -17.18 -0.97 3.94
N PRO A 205 -16.63 -2.19 3.95
CA PRO A 205 -17.31 -3.33 3.34
C PRO A 205 -18.47 -3.82 4.20
N THR A 206 -19.47 -4.39 3.53
CA THR A 206 -20.49 -5.21 4.17
C THR A 206 -20.03 -6.65 4.27
N PHE A 207 -20.50 -7.34 5.29
CA PHE A 207 -20.19 -8.73 5.59
C PHE A 207 -21.48 -9.55 5.58
N SER A 208 -21.44 -10.73 4.99
CA SER A 208 -22.53 -11.69 5.03
C SER A 208 -22.02 -13.12 4.98
N ILE A 209 -22.83 -14.06 5.41
CA ILE A 209 -22.58 -15.51 5.32
C ILE A 209 -23.67 -16.09 4.44
N LYS A 210 -23.26 -16.89 3.44
CA LYS A 210 -24.16 -17.63 2.58
C LYS A 210 -24.68 -18.88 3.29
N ASP A 211 -25.77 -19.49 2.77
CA ASP A 211 -26.35 -20.72 3.29
C ASP A 211 -25.37 -21.91 3.32
N ASN A 212 -24.41 -21.90 2.39
CA ASN A 212 -23.32 -22.88 2.35
C ASN A 212 -22.17 -22.61 3.34
N GLY A 213 -22.32 -21.59 4.20
CA GLY A 213 -21.32 -21.17 5.19
C GLY A 213 -20.17 -20.32 4.64
N ASN A 214 -20.12 -20.02 3.33
CA ASN A 214 -19.09 -19.16 2.77
C ASN A 214 -19.22 -17.73 3.29
N ILE A 215 -18.08 -17.10 3.54
CA ILE A 215 -17.98 -15.70 3.94
C ILE A 215 -17.95 -14.83 2.70
N VAL A 216 -18.79 -13.80 2.66
CA VAL A 216 -18.85 -12.81 1.58
C VAL A 216 -18.58 -11.43 2.14
N ILE A 217 -17.57 -10.76 1.57
CA ILE A 217 -17.23 -9.38 1.85
C ILE A 217 -17.49 -8.56 0.59
N ARG A 218 -18.28 -7.50 0.70
CA ARG A 218 -18.65 -6.65 -0.43
C ARG A 218 -18.28 -5.21 -0.15
N ALA A 219 -17.59 -4.56 -1.08
CA ALA A 219 -17.30 -3.14 -1.04
C ALA A 219 -17.82 -2.42 -2.29
N THR A 220 -18.27 -1.19 -2.10
CA THR A 220 -18.69 -0.29 -3.17
C THR A 220 -17.71 0.87 -3.22
N ILE A 221 -17.04 1.03 -4.34
CA ILE A 221 -15.94 1.98 -4.55
C ILE A 221 -16.37 2.97 -5.64
N LYS A 222 -16.49 4.24 -5.28
CA LYS A 222 -16.81 5.31 -6.24
C LYS A 222 -15.51 5.75 -6.92
N THR A 223 -15.50 5.73 -8.24
CA THR A 223 -14.38 6.19 -9.05
C THR A 223 -14.82 7.27 -10.03
N GLN A 224 -13.88 7.91 -10.70
CA GLN A 224 -14.19 8.94 -11.71
C GLN A 224 -14.84 8.36 -12.98
N CYS A 225 -14.73 7.05 -13.21
CA CYS A 225 -15.33 6.37 -14.36
C CYS A 225 -16.58 5.56 -14.01
N GLY A 226 -17.05 5.66 -12.76
CA GLY A 226 -18.24 4.94 -12.29
C GLY A 226 -18.00 4.26 -10.95
N THR A 227 -18.93 3.36 -10.60
CA THR A 227 -18.92 2.63 -9.34
C THR A 227 -18.42 1.20 -9.57
N ILE A 228 -17.40 0.79 -8.83
CA ILE A 228 -16.92 -0.59 -8.79
C ILE A 228 -17.52 -1.28 -7.58
N ILE A 229 -18.19 -2.40 -7.79
CA ILE A 229 -18.65 -3.28 -6.73
C ILE A 229 -17.72 -4.47 -6.67
N LYS A 230 -16.96 -4.58 -5.58
CA LYS A 230 -15.99 -5.66 -5.37
C LYS A 230 -16.52 -6.65 -4.36
N VAL A 231 -16.52 -7.92 -4.73
CA VAL A 231 -17.00 -9.01 -3.88
C VAL A 231 -15.89 -10.04 -3.69
N VAL A 232 -15.57 -10.32 -2.44
CA VAL A 232 -14.62 -11.38 -2.05
C VAL A 232 -15.42 -12.46 -1.35
N GLU A 233 -15.42 -13.68 -1.91
CA GLU A 233 -16.04 -14.85 -1.30
C GLU A 233 -14.97 -15.84 -0.87
N VAL A 234 -15.02 -16.25 0.39
CA VAL A 234 -14.08 -17.19 1.01
C VAL A 234 -14.82 -18.47 1.39
N SER A 235 -14.38 -19.60 0.86
CA SER A 235 -14.90 -20.90 1.25
C SER A 235 -14.43 -21.27 2.67
N THR A 236 -15.35 -21.81 3.47
CA THR A 236 -15.04 -22.31 4.81
C THR A 236 -14.67 -23.80 4.85
N ILE A 237 -14.83 -24.49 3.72
CA ILE A 237 -14.63 -25.95 3.62
C ILE A 237 -13.57 -26.36 2.59
N SER A 238 -13.14 -25.43 1.71
CA SER A 238 -12.18 -25.73 0.63
C SER A 238 -11.20 -24.57 0.44
N GLU A 239 -10.10 -24.83 -0.24
CA GLU A 239 -9.08 -23.83 -0.60
C GLU A 239 -9.54 -22.97 -1.79
N LYS A 240 -10.67 -22.27 -1.62
CA LYS A 240 -11.23 -21.42 -2.68
C LYS A 240 -11.52 -20.03 -2.18
N VAL A 241 -10.94 -19.05 -2.87
CA VAL A 241 -11.27 -17.62 -2.74
C VAL A 241 -11.72 -17.14 -4.11
N SER A 242 -12.90 -16.53 -4.19
CA SER A 242 -13.41 -15.93 -5.42
C SER A 242 -13.41 -14.41 -5.27
N LEU A 243 -12.92 -13.74 -6.29
CA LEU A 243 -12.91 -12.29 -6.40
C LEU A 243 -13.71 -11.92 -7.65
N SER A 244 -14.71 -11.05 -7.50
CA SER A 244 -15.54 -10.57 -8.61
C SER A 244 -15.78 -9.06 -8.50
N TYR A 245 -16.03 -8.48 -9.68
CA TYR A 245 -16.22 -7.04 -9.84
C TYR A 245 -17.52 -6.74 -10.60
#